data_ba0caa3d12fcdb67a064bc04b4bfb12a
#
_entry.id   ba0caa3d12fcdb67a064bc04b4bfb12a
#
_cell.length_a   1.000
_cell.length_b   1.000
_cell.length_c   1.000
_cell.angle_alpha   90.00
_cell.angle_beta   90.00
_cell.angle_gamma   90.00
#
_symmetry.space_group_name_H-M   'P 1'
#
loop_
_entity.id
_entity.type
_entity.pdbx_description
1 polymer ?
#
loop_
_entity_poly.entity_id
_entity_poly.type
_entity_poly.pdbx_seq_one_letter_code
_entity_poly.pdbx_strand_id
1 'polypeptide(L)'
;DTTIRPLYPDTRPKVLMSDTVGFIKKLPHDLVASFKSTLDEAASASLLLFVVDASDPSFRSQLDVTRKVLAEVGATEVPSLLVLNKRDRLGPDELAALKAEYPDAFFLSTRNKEDLQALRERIMGYFESDMIDEELRIPFTAQGVVAEIRAKMRILSEDYDAEGLTIRVRSTPENLTAIKKKLAR
;
A
#
# COMPACT_ATOMS: atom_id res chain seq x y z
N ASP A 1 -9.35 5.21 18.00
CA ASP A 1 -8.79 6.28 17.14
C ASP A 1 -7.91 5.63 16.08
N THR A 2 -8.23 5.88 14.82
CA THR A 2 -7.42 5.45 13.67
C THR A 2 -6.11 6.26 13.64
N THR A 3 -4.97 5.58 13.50
CA THR A 3 -3.68 6.24 13.35
C THR A 3 -3.21 6.19 11.91
N ILE A 4 -3.09 7.34 11.25
CA ILE A 4 -2.57 7.44 9.88
C ILE A 4 -1.10 7.83 9.90
N ARG A 5 -0.24 7.05 9.24
CA ARG A 5 1.21 7.30 9.14
C ARG A 5 1.70 7.13 7.71
N PRO A 6 2.67 7.94 7.25
CA PRO A 6 3.34 7.68 5.99
C PRO A 6 4.16 6.40 6.06
N LEU A 7 4.21 5.66 4.95
CA LEU A 7 5.10 4.52 4.81
C LEU A 7 6.55 5.00 4.79
N TYR A 8 7.38 4.44 5.68
CA TYR A 8 8.80 4.81 5.81
C TYR A 8 9.72 3.78 5.13
N PRO A 9 10.83 4.20 4.50
CA PRO A 9 11.18 5.58 4.13
C PRO A 9 10.18 6.19 3.14
N ASP A 10 10.17 7.52 3.06
CA ASP A 10 9.22 8.26 2.22
C ASP A 10 9.12 7.73 0.80
N THR A 11 7.90 7.63 0.30
CA THR A 11 7.58 7.14 -1.04
C THR A 11 7.09 8.26 -1.95
N ARG A 12 7.23 8.06 -3.26
CA ARG A 12 6.65 8.97 -4.27
C ARG A 12 5.89 8.13 -5.31
N PRO A 13 4.58 8.25 -5.42
CA PRO A 13 3.70 9.09 -4.59
C PRO A 13 3.69 8.65 -3.12
N LYS A 14 3.25 9.54 -2.23
CA LYS A 14 3.21 9.28 -0.80
C LYS A 14 2.17 8.21 -0.47
N VAL A 15 2.60 7.10 0.09
CA VAL A 15 1.72 6.03 0.59
C VAL A 15 1.45 6.26 2.07
N LEU A 16 0.17 6.29 2.43
CA LEU A 16 -0.28 6.41 3.82
C LEU A 16 -0.80 5.05 4.30
N MET A 17 -0.44 4.66 5.51
CA MET A 17 -0.98 3.50 6.20
C MET A 17 -1.90 3.96 7.31
N SER A 18 -3.11 3.42 7.33
CA SER A 18 -4.07 3.59 8.42
C SER A 18 -4.07 2.31 9.25
N ASP A 19 -3.76 2.44 10.54
CA ASP A 19 -3.86 1.33 11.49
C ASP A 19 -5.25 1.38 12.14
N THR A 20 -6.00 0.29 11.97
CA THR A 20 -7.35 0.16 12.50
C THR A 20 -7.34 -0.68 13.78
N VAL A 21 -8.33 -0.48 14.63
CA VAL A 21 -8.50 -1.30 15.84
C VAL A 21 -8.68 -2.76 15.41
N GLY A 22 -7.87 -3.66 15.99
CA GLY A 22 -7.94 -5.10 15.69
C GLY A 22 -9.36 -5.67 15.91
N PHE A 23 -9.79 -6.54 14.98
CA PHE A 23 -11.09 -7.21 15.10
C PHE A 23 -11.15 -8.06 16.37
N ILE A 24 -12.00 -7.67 17.30
CA ILE A 24 -12.25 -8.39 18.52
C ILE A 24 -13.14 -9.60 18.21
N LYS A 25 -12.80 -10.77 18.74
CA LYS A 25 -13.48 -12.09 18.52
C LYS A 25 -15.01 -12.09 18.67
N LYS A 26 -15.59 -11.06 19.28
CA LYS A 26 -17.04 -10.83 19.41
C LYS A 26 -17.28 -9.32 19.33
N LEU A 27 -17.60 -8.81 18.15
CA LEU A 27 -18.20 -7.49 18.01
C LEU A 27 -19.67 -7.60 18.40
N PRO A 28 -20.11 -7.04 19.53
CA PRO A 28 -21.53 -6.86 19.78
C PRO A 28 -22.12 -5.99 18.68
N HIS A 29 -23.33 -6.29 18.21
CA HIS A 29 -24.00 -5.54 17.16
C HIS A 29 -24.09 -4.03 17.47
N ASP A 30 -24.12 -3.66 18.75
CA ASP A 30 -24.14 -2.26 19.22
C ASP A 30 -22.82 -1.50 18.99
N LEU A 31 -21.69 -2.21 18.82
CA LEU A 31 -20.39 -1.60 18.52
C LEU A 31 -20.16 -1.37 17.02
N VAL A 32 -20.93 -2.00 16.14
CA VAL A 32 -20.84 -1.81 14.69
C VAL A 32 -21.05 -0.33 14.33
N ALA A 33 -21.96 0.36 14.99
CA ALA A 33 -22.20 1.78 14.77
C ALA A 33 -20.98 2.67 15.12
N SER A 34 -20.25 2.32 16.20
CA SER A 34 -19.01 3.04 16.60
C SER A 34 -17.82 2.73 15.70
N PHE A 35 -17.82 1.57 15.04
CA PHE A 35 -16.81 1.16 14.07
C PHE A 35 -17.10 1.64 12.64
N LYS A 36 -18.29 2.17 12.38
CA LYS A 36 -18.71 2.56 11.03
C LYS A 36 -17.73 3.53 10.36
N SER A 37 -17.27 4.55 11.09
CA SER A 37 -16.29 5.50 10.54
C SER A 37 -14.94 4.84 10.17
N THR A 38 -14.49 3.87 10.96
CA THR A 38 -13.25 3.10 10.68
C THR A 38 -13.45 2.15 9.49
N LEU A 39 -14.65 1.61 9.34
CA LEU A 39 -15.00 0.74 8.21
C LEU A 39 -15.21 1.54 6.92
N ASP A 40 -15.72 2.76 6.99
CA ASP A 40 -15.82 3.70 5.85
C ASP A 40 -14.42 4.06 5.30
N GLU A 41 -13.40 4.16 6.17
CA GLU A 41 -12.01 4.31 5.75
C GLU A 41 -11.51 3.10 4.96
N ALA A 42 -11.87 1.87 5.38
CA ALA A 42 -11.51 0.66 4.65
C ALA A 42 -12.14 0.60 3.26
N ALA A 43 -13.41 1.04 3.11
CA ALA A 43 -14.08 1.11 1.81
C ALA A 43 -13.46 2.17 0.87
N SER A 44 -12.76 3.17 1.44
CA SER A 44 -12.08 4.23 0.69
C SER A 44 -10.59 3.95 0.46
N ALA A 45 -10.06 2.84 0.97
CA ALA A 45 -8.66 2.47 0.84
C ALA A 45 -8.32 2.05 -0.60
N SER A 46 -7.08 2.30 -1.02
CA SER A 46 -6.55 1.81 -2.31
C SER A 46 -6.09 0.35 -2.23
N LEU A 47 -5.74 -0.13 -1.02
CA LEU A 47 -5.31 -1.50 -0.76
C LEU A 47 -5.61 -1.85 0.69
N LEU A 48 -6.20 -3.01 0.94
CA LEU A 48 -6.39 -3.59 2.27
C LEU A 48 -5.31 -4.61 2.59
N LEU A 49 -4.75 -4.55 3.79
CA LEU A 49 -3.86 -5.58 4.32
C LEU A 49 -4.58 -6.38 5.40
N PHE A 50 -4.88 -7.65 5.13
CA PHE A 50 -5.37 -8.59 6.14
C PHE A 50 -4.19 -9.20 6.87
N VAL A 51 -3.84 -8.64 8.02
CA VAL A 51 -2.71 -9.13 8.82
C VAL A 51 -3.21 -10.07 9.91
N VAL A 52 -2.87 -11.35 9.80
CA VAL A 52 -3.32 -12.39 10.74
C VAL A 52 -2.16 -13.13 11.38
N ASP A 53 -2.36 -13.64 12.58
CA ASP A 53 -1.41 -14.51 13.27
C ASP A 53 -1.55 -15.94 12.73
N ALA A 54 -0.62 -16.36 11.88
CA ALA A 54 -0.65 -17.68 11.25
C ALA A 54 -0.53 -18.84 12.26
N SER A 55 0.01 -18.57 13.46
CA SER A 55 0.13 -19.56 14.54
C SER A 55 -1.13 -19.69 15.40
N ASP A 56 -2.13 -18.83 15.24
CA ASP A 56 -3.41 -18.94 15.93
C ASP A 56 -4.34 -19.94 15.18
N PRO A 57 -4.73 -21.07 15.77
CA PRO A 57 -5.63 -22.01 15.10
C PRO A 57 -6.95 -21.41 14.64
N SER A 58 -7.38 -20.32 15.25
CA SER A 58 -8.64 -19.63 14.94
C SER A 58 -8.52 -18.55 13.85
N PHE A 59 -7.34 -18.32 13.27
CA PHE A 59 -7.13 -17.22 12.32
C PHE A 59 -8.05 -17.30 11.09
N ARG A 60 -8.37 -18.52 10.62
CA ARG A 60 -9.27 -18.70 9.47
C ARG A 60 -10.67 -18.16 9.75
N SER A 61 -11.22 -18.51 10.92
CA SER A 61 -12.53 -18.01 11.32
C SER A 61 -12.54 -16.49 11.57
N GLN A 62 -11.44 -15.95 12.11
CA GLN A 62 -11.27 -14.50 12.29
C GLN A 62 -11.22 -13.78 10.95
N LEU A 63 -10.45 -14.31 9.98
CA LEU A 63 -10.35 -13.77 8.63
C LEU A 63 -11.71 -13.78 7.92
N ASP A 64 -12.49 -14.86 8.05
CA ASP A 64 -13.82 -14.97 7.46
C ASP A 64 -14.81 -13.96 8.07
N VAL A 65 -14.77 -13.75 9.38
CA VAL A 65 -15.57 -12.70 10.03
C VAL A 65 -15.17 -11.33 9.53
N THR A 66 -13.88 -11.05 9.45
CA THR A 66 -13.35 -9.77 8.95
C THR A 66 -13.83 -9.49 7.53
N ARG A 67 -13.74 -10.47 6.63
CA ARG A 67 -14.21 -10.35 5.26
C ARG A 67 -15.71 -10.09 5.15
N LYS A 68 -16.52 -10.77 5.96
CA LYS A 68 -17.97 -10.53 6.00
C LYS A 68 -18.31 -9.11 6.43
N VAL A 69 -17.67 -8.62 7.50
CA VAL A 69 -17.90 -7.25 7.98
C VAL A 69 -17.49 -6.22 6.94
N LEU A 70 -16.35 -6.41 6.25
CA LEU A 70 -15.92 -5.52 5.18
C LEU A 70 -16.87 -5.57 3.97
N ALA A 71 -17.46 -6.72 3.68
CA ALA A 71 -18.48 -6.84 2.63
C ALA A 71 -19.76 -6.05 2.98
N GLU A 72 -20.18 -6.04 4.24
CA GLU A 72 -21.36 -5.27 4.71
C GLU A 72 -21.19 -3.75 4.55
N VAL A 73 -19.95 -3.26 4.56
CA VAL A 73 -19.65 -1.83 4.36
C VAL A 73 -19.21 -1.48 2.93
N GLY A 74 -19.36 -2.43 1.99
CA GLY A 74 -19.07 -2.18 0.56
C GLY A 74 -17.58 -2.19 0.21
N ALA A 75 -16.71 -2.73 1.07
CA ALA A 75 -15.26 -2.82 0.83
C ALA A 75 -14.84 -4.09 0.04
N THR A 76 -15.79 -4.82 -0.55
CA THR A 76 -15.52 -6.08 -1.28
C THR A 76 -14.65 -5.88 -2.51
N GLU A 77 -14.83 -4.76 -3.21
CA GLU A 77 -14.13 -4.44 -4.45
C GLU A 77 -12.73 -3.84 -4.21
N VAL A 78 -12.41 -3.51 -2.95
CA VAL A 78 -11.09 -2.97 -2.63
C VAL A 78 -10.05 -4.07 -2.75
N PRO A 79 -8.99 -3.88 -3.55
CA PRO A 79 -7.90 -4.84 -3.66
C PRO A 79 -7.32 -5.17 -2.29
N SER A 80 -6.96 -6.44 -2.08
CA SER A 80 -6.48 -6.86 -0.76
C SER A 80 -5.27 -7.79 -0.85
N LEU A 81 -4.41 -7.74 0.17
CA LEU A 81 -3.28 -8.64 0.37
C LEU A 81 -3.43 -9.34 1.74
N LEU A 82 -3.47 -10.66 1.72
CA LEU A 82 -3.41 -11.47 2.93
C LEU A 82 -1.96 -11.60 3.41
N VAL A 83 -1.71 -11.21 4.64
CA VAL A 83 -0.39 -11.26 5.29
C VAL A 83 -0.46 -12.23 6.46
N LEU A 84 0.18 -13.37 6.31
CA LEU A 84 0.29 -14.42 7.33
C LEU A 84 1.55 -14.16 8.17
N ASN A 85 1.34 -13.47 9.31
CA ASN A 85 2.41 -13.08 10.23
C ASN A 85 2.76 -14.21 11.20
N LYS A 86 3.88 -14.07 11.86
CA LYS A 86 4.46 -15.00 12.85
C LYS A 86 4.82 -16.37 12.25
N ARG A 87 5.27 -16.38 10.98
CA ARG A 87 5.78 -17.59 10.32
C ARG A 87 6.90 -18.29 11.08
N ASP A 88 7.61 -17.54 11.94
CA ASP A 88 8.66 -18.03 12.83
C ASP A 88 8.16 -19.00 13.93
N ARG A 89 6.85 -19.09 14.14
CA ARG A 89 6.21 -19.99 15.10
C ARG A 89 5.67 -21.27 14.47
N LEU A 90 5.72 -21.37 13.14
CA LEU A 90 5.20 -22.52 12.40
C LEU A 90 6.30 -23.56 12.17
N GLY A 91 5.94 -24.85 12.27
CA GLY A 91 6.77 -25.94 11.81
C GLY A 91 6.88 -25.96 10.27
N PRO A 92 7.89 -26.64 9.70
CA PRO A 92 8.08 -26.73 8.25
C PRO A 92 6.85 -27.28 7.52
N ASP A 93 6.21 -28.32 8.06
CA ASP A 93 5.04 -28.97 7.46
C ASP A 93 3.80 -28.05 7.51
N GLU A 94 3.59 -27.35 8.63
CA GLU A 94 2.52 -26.38 8.79
C GLU A 94 2.67 -25.21 7.81
N LEU A 95 3.90 -24.70 7.67
CA LEU A 95 4.19 -23.63 6.72
C LEU A 95 3.96 -24.07 5.28
N ALA A 96 4.36 -25.31 4.92
CA ALA A 96 4.13 -25.86 3.59
C ALA A 96 2.63 -26.03 3.31
N ALA A 97 1.86 -26.53 4.27
CA ALA A 97 0.40 -26.68 4.16
C ALA A 97 -0.29 -25.32 3.98
N LEU A 98 0.10 -24.31 4.77
CA LEU A 98 -0.47 -22.96 4.64
C LEU A 98 -0.11 -22.30 3.32
N LYS A 99 1.08 -22.51 2.78
CA LYS A 99 1.46 -22.01 1.46
C LYS A 99 0.65 -22.65 0.33
N ALA A 100 0.31 -23.93 0.49
CA ALA A 100 -0.57 -24.62 -0.45
C ALA A 100 -2.05 -24.12 -0.35
N GLU A 101 -2.52 -23.83 0.86
CA GLU A 101 -3.87 -23.32 1.12
C GLU A 101 -4.05 -21.85 0.69
N TYR A 102 -3.00 -21.02 0.86
CA TYR A 102 -3.00 -19.59 0.55
C TYR A 102 -1.84 -19.21 -0.37
N PRO A 103 -1.86 -19.61 -1.65
CA PRO A 103 -0.72 -19.42 -2.57
C PRO A 103 -0.38 -17.96 -2.84
N ASP A 104 -1.37 -17.05 -2.75
CA ASP A 104 -1.20 -15.62 -2.99
C ASP A 104 -0.89 -14.81 -1.71
N ALA A 105 -0.90 -15.48 -0.54
CA ALA A 105 -0.64 -14.81 0.72
C ALA A 105 0.85 -14.49 0.90
N PHE A 106 1.11 -13.39 1.59
CA PHE A 106 2.46 -13.00 1.97
C PHE A 106 2.80 -13.54 3.36
N PHE A 107 3.81 -14.40 3.45
CA PHE A 107 4.26 -15.01 4.71
C PHE A 107 5.42 -14.23 5.30
N LEU A 108 5.29 -13.75 6.53
CA LEU A 108 6.35 -12.98 7.19
C LEU A 108 6.45 -13.27 8.69
N SER A 109 7.56 -12.85 9.26
CA SER A 109 7.71 -12.57 10.68
C SER A 109 8.07 -11.10 10.87
N THR A 110 7.28 -10.34 11.64
CA THR A 110 7.61 -8.95 11.98
C THR A 110 8.90 -8.82 12.80
N ARG A 111 9.47 -9.91 13.27
CA ARG A 111 10.78 -9.96 13.92
C ARG A 111 11.94 -10.02 12.93
N ASN A 112 11.66 -10.38 11.66
CA ASN A 112 12.65 -10.44 10.60
C ASN A 112 12.61 -9.17 9.76
N LYS A 113 13.73 -8.44 9.71
CA LYS A 113 13.84 -7.18 8.94
C LYS A 113 13.74 -7.39 7.43
N GLU A 114 14.23 -8.53 6.93
CA GLU A 114 14.16 -8.88 5.50
C GLU A 114 12.71 -9.13 5.07
N ASP A 115 11.90 -9.78 5.92
CA ASP A 115 10.47 -9.98 5.66
C ASP A 115 9.71 -8.64 5.60
N LEU A 116 10.03 -7.70 6.51
CA LEU A 116 9.43 -6.37 6.49
C LEU A 116 9.82 -5.58 5.25
N GLN A 117 11.08 -5.68 4.83
CA GLN A 117 11.56 -5.09 3.59
C GLN A 117 10.80 -5.66 2.38
N ALA A 118 10.67 -6.99 2.30
CA ALA A 118 9.97 -7.67 1.22
C ALA A 118 8.46 -7.33 1.19
N LEU A 119 7.81 -7.21 2.37
CA LEU A 119 6.41 -6.73 2.44
C LEU A 119 6.29 -5.29 1.90
N ARG A 120 7.21 -4.41 2.30
CA ARG A 120 7.25 -3.04 1.79
C ARG A 120 7.39 -3.02 0.26
N GLU A 121 8.31 -3.80 -0.29
CA GLU A 121 8.50 -3.92 -1.74
C GLU A 121 7.25 -4.45 -2.44
N ARG A 122 6.56 -5.42 -1.84
CA ARG A 122 5.29 -5.94 -2.36
C ARG A 122 4.19 -4.87 -2.41
N ILE A 123 4.07 -4.07 -1.35
CA ILE A 123 3.12 -2.95 -1.28
C ILE A 123 3.49 -1.89 -2.33
N MET A 124 4.77 -1.52 -2.42
CA MET A 124 5.23 -0.53 -3.40
C MET A 124 5.02 -1.03 -4.83
N GLY A 125 5.32 -2.31 -5.11
CA GLY A 125 5.07 -2.92 -6.42
C GLY A 125 3.61 -2.84 -6.83
N TYR A 126 2.67 -3.01 -5.89
CA TYR A 126 1.24 -2.81 -6.16
C TYR A 126 0.94 -1.38 -6.62
N PHE A 127 1.43 -0.37 -5.89
CA PHE A 127 1.18 1.03 -6.25
C PHE A 127 1.98 1.52 -7.46
N GLU A 128 3.09 0.86 -7.80
CA GLU A 128 3.90 1.18 -8.96
C GLU A 128 3.46 0.46 -10.25
N SER A 129 2.54 -0.54 -10.16
CA SER A 129 2.11 -1.34 -11.32
C SER A 129 1.48 -0.50 -12.43
N ASP A 130 0.77 0.56 -12.07
CA ASP A 130 0.08 1.44 -13.01
C ASP A 130 0.90 2.72 -13.34
N MET A 131 2.14 2.81 -12.82
CA MET A 131 3.02 3.92 -13.12
C MET A 131 3.80 3.66 -14.39
N ILE A 132 4.09 4.75 -15.10
CA ILE A 132 4.93 4.74 -16.29
C ILE A 132 6.19 5.56 -16.08
N ASP A 133 7.27 5.13 -16.74
CA ASP A 133 8.50 5.88 -16.79
C ASP A 133 8.45 6.84 -17.96
N GLU A 134 8.76 8.10 -17.72
CA GLU A 134 8.77 9.11 -18.76
C GLU A 134 9.93 10.09 -18.58
N GLU A 135 10.46 10.58 -19.70
CA GLU A 135 11.45 11.62 -19.73
C GLU A 135 10.78 12.95 -20.01
N LEU A 136 11.06 13.93 -19.17
CA LEU A 136 10.54 15.30 -19.26
C LEU A 136 11.69 16.27 -19.48
N ARG A 137 11.58 17.12 -20.51
CA ARG A 137 12.48 18.23 -20.74
C ARG A 137 11.90 19.50 -20.11
N ILE A 138 12.65 20.12 -19.23
CA ILE A 138 12.22 21.28 -18.46
C ILE A 138 13.17 22.45 -18.76
N PRO A 139 12.75 23.43 -19.57
CA PRO A 139 13.57 24.60 -19.84
C PRO A 139 13.78 25.42 -18.56
N PHE A 140 14.87 26.17 -18.47
CA PHE A 140 15.18 27.01 -17.31
C PHE A 140 14.06 28.03 -16.97
N THR A 141 13.24 28.42 -17.94
CA THR A 141 12.10 29.30 -17.77
C THR A 141 10.96 28.65 -16.96
N ALA A 142 10.91 27.31 -16.90
CA ALA A 142 9.85 26.54 -16.22
C ALA A 142 10.32 25.86 -14.92
N GLN A 143 11.37 26.35 -14.28
CA GLN A 143 11.96 25.75 -13.05
C GLN A 143 10.95 25.56 -11.89
N GLY A 144 9.89 26.36 -11.82
CA GLY A 144 8.84 26.19 -10.81
C GLY A 144 8.15 24.83 -10.84
N VAL A 145 8.17 24.14 -12.00
CA VAL A 145 7.59 22.81 -12.16
C VAL A 145 8.45 21.71 -11.51
N VAL A 146 9.75 21.92 -11.39
CA VAL A 146 10.70 20.94 -10.84
C VAL A 146 10.36 20.60 -9.38
N ALA A 147 9.99 21.60 -8.58
CA ALA A 147 9.60 21.38 -7.19
C ALA A 147 8.37 20.48 -7.08
N GLU A 148 7.39 20.66 -7.95
CA GLU A 148 6.19 19.82 -7.99
C GLU A 148 6.51 18.39 -8.45
N ILE A 149 7.36 18.22 -9.44
CA ILE A 149 7.85 16.91 -9.88
C ILE A 149 8.51 16.18 -8.72
N ARG A 150 9.44 16.82 -8.02
CA ARG A 150 10.13 16.23 -6.85
C ARG A 150 9.21 15.89 -5.70
N ALA A 151 8.11 16.64 -5.53
CA ALA A 151 7.13 16.37 -4.50
C ALA A 151 6.22 15.19 -4.83
N LYS A 152 5.85 14.98 -6.10
CA LYS A 152 4.80 14.06 -6.53
C LYS A 152 5.30 12.80 -7.26
N MET A 153 6.49 12.85 -7.87
CA MET A 153 7.01 11.81 -8.75
C MET A 153 8.30 11.21 -8.22
N ARG A 154 8.51 9.94 -8.52
CA ARG A 154 9.78 9.28 -8.25
C ARG A 154 10.80 9.65 -9.34
N ILE A 155 11.89 10.28 -8.96
CA ILE A 155 12.96 10.63 -9.87
C ILE A 155 13.85 9.40 -10.09
N LEU A 156 14.11 9.08 -11.34
CA LEU A 156 14.97 7.98 -11.77
C LEU A 156 16.35 8.50 -12.18
N SER A 157 16.41 9.64 -12.90
CA SER A 157 17.65 10.34 -13.26
C SER A 157 17.38 11.81 -13.53
N GLU A 158 18.41 12.63 -13.35
CA GLU A 158 18.44 14.06 -13.69
C GLU A 158 19.71 14.35 -14.49
N ASP A 159 19.60 15.09 -15.59
CA ASP A 159 20.71 15.56 -16.39
C ASP A 159 20.49 17.02 -16.79
N TYR A 160 21.53 17.85 -16.62
CA TYR A 160 21.49 19.29 -16.90
C TYR A 160 22.34 19.59 -18.11
N ASP A 161 21.81 20.36 -19.03
CA ASP A 161 22.55 20.89 -20.17
C ASP A 161 22.37 22.41 -20.34
N ALA A 162 22.85 22.97 -21.45
CA ALA A 162 22.79 24.40 -21.72
C ALA A 162 21.35 24.95 -21.90
N GLU A 163 20.38 24.09 -22.16
CA GLU A 163 19.00 24.48 -22.50
C GLU A 163 18.02 24.20 -21.35
N GLY A 164 18.37 23.34 -20.38
CA GLY A 164 17.49 23.03 -19.26
C GLY A 164 17.86 21.77 -18.50
N LEU A 165 16.84 21.16 -17.87
CA LEU A 165 16.90 19.93 -17.13
C LEU A 165 16.15 18.84 -17.89
N THR A 166 16.80 17.73 -18.16
CA THR A 166 16.17 16.48 -18.57
C THR A 166 16.00 15.60 -17.35
N ILE A 167 14.76 15.25 -17.01
CA ILE A 167 14.46 14.46 -15.84
C ILE A 167 13.66 13.22 -16.24
N ARG A 168 14.15 12.05 -15.86
CA ARG A 168 13.39 10.80 -16.00
C ARG A 168 12.68 10.50 -14.71
N VAL A 169 11.36 10.32 -14.81
CA VAL A 169 10.48 10.13 -13.66
C VAL A 169 9.61 8.88 -13.82
N ARG A 170 9.21 8.30 -12.68
CA ARG A 170 8.15 7.30 -12.61
C ARG A 170 6.96 7.91 -11.88
N SER A 171 5.78 7.87 -12.52
CA SER A 171 4.57 8.47 -11.96
C SER A 171 3.30 7.92 -12.62
N THR A 172 2.14 8.25 -12.02
CA THR A 172 0.85 7.93 -12.63
C THR A 172 0.61 8.75 -13.90
N PRO A 173 -0.16 8.23 -14.88
CA PRO A 173 -0.51 8.95 -16.11
C PRO A 173 -1.14 10.33 -15.87
N GLU A 174 -1.98 10.45 -14.81
CA GLU A 174 -2.64 11.72 -14.47
C GLU A 174 -1.63 12.80 -14.06
N ASN A 175 -0.69 12.44 -13.17
CA ASN A 175 0.35 13.36 -12.72
C ASN A 175 1.23 13.82 -13.87
N LEU A 176 1.63 12.90 -14.77
CA LEU A 176 2.41 13.21 -15.96
C LEU A 176 1.65 14.16 -16.90
N THR A 177 0.36 13.90 -17.13
CA THR A 177 -0.49 14.76 -17.95
C THR A 177 -0.59 16.17 -17.36
N ALA A 178 -0.75 16.28 -16.03
CA ALA A 178 -0.84 17.55 -15.33
C ALA A 178 0.45 18.38 -15.48
N ILE A 179 1.62 17.73 -15.35
CA ILE A 179 2.93 18.38 -15.51
C ILE A 179 3.16 18.82 -16.97
N LYS A 180 2.88 17.95 -17.95
CA LYS A 180 3.02 18.28 -19.38
C LYS A 180 2.19 19.50 -19.78
N LYS A 181 0.96 19.62 -19.27
CA LYS A 181 0.11 20.81 -19.49
C LYS A 181 0.73 22.09 -18.93
N LYS A 182 1.52 22.02 -17.87
CA LYS A 182 2.23 23.18 -17.30
C LYS A 182 3.48 23.55 -18.09
N LEU A 183 4.19 22.54 -18.63
CA LEU A 183 5.38 22.74 -19.47
C LEU A 183 5.02 23.28 -20.85
N ALA A 184 3.81 23.09 -21.34
CA ALA A 184 3.32 23.57 -22.63
C ALA A 184 2.79 25.03 -22.61
N ARG A 185 2.80 25.67 -21.45
CA ARG A 185 2.36 27.08 -21.26
C ARG A 185 3.56 28.01 -21.21
#